data_599dc94f80d743f78cf78b243789f268
#
_entry.id   599dc94f80d743f78cf78b243789f268
#
_cell.length_a   1.000
_cell.length_b   1.000
_cell.length_c   1.000
_cell.angle_alpha   90.00
_cell.angle_beta   90.00
_cell.angle_gamma   90.00
#
_symmetry.space_group_name_H-M   'P 1'
#
loop_
_entity.id
_entity.type
_entity.pdbx_description
1 polymer ?
#
loop_
_entity_poly.entity_id
_entity_poly.type
_entity_poly.pdbx_seq_one_letter_code
_entity_poly.pdbx_strand_id
1 'polypeptide(L)'
;MTQTISKTFKLQALAVCASALIAAAVLATPSKATETPVTDIFDERSTLSGNYLAALIAGGARDNHAAADFFIRALEDDPSNPYLIERAMLATLADGRLELAQGYAEDLIVDRPSNRTARFALALRDLRAREFTAVQRHMQAVQSGTLADLTAGLIESWALAGQGKKEEALNAVDRLQGPEWYAFFKHFSRGLMLDVLEDAEAAEASIQSAYEMESSTVRIIESKARLAARAGRTDEALEVLNAFDRVVPNQPDMVVLREAIEAGEPIERMVSDAASGAGEVMMAIGMALGREGSEDLSILYLQLALSVQENQPLALVTLADTFERLEKYQDAIDAYERIPLESPLKRASEIKRALNLDALERTDEAVSILQPLITDRPDDFEAIIALGNIFRARERYTESYETYTLAISQLPKPDVRYWTLYYYRGIAYERAKRWPLAEVDLQQALTLSPDHPLVLNYLGYSWIDQGLNLDEGMEMIRKAVRERPNDGYIVDSLGWAYYRLGEYENAVKHLERAVELRPQDPIINDHLGDAYWKVGRFLEARFKWSHARDLDPEPDELEKILVKLENGLIGDAAPLDRGDDQDG
;
A
#
# COMPACT_ATOMS: atom_id res chain seq x y z
N MET A 1 27.61 -25.66 5.23
CA MET A 1 28.61 -24.64 4.87
C MET A 1 28.28 -24.14 3.49
N THR A 2 27.45 -23.14 3.39
CA THR A 2 27.29 -22.29 2.18
C THR A 2 26.55 -21.04 2.64
N GLN A 3 27.30 -19.97 2.74
CA GLN A 3 26.80 -18.63 3.03
C GLN A 3 26.05 -18.12 1.80
N THR A 4 24.76 -17.94 1.91
CA THR A 4 23.96 -17.19 0.96
C THR A 4 24.09 -15.71 1.31
N ILE A 5 24.85 -15.00 0.51
CA ILE A 5 25.02 -13.55 0.62
C ILE A 5 23.78 -12.89 0.01
N SER A 6 22.90 -12.42 0.87
CA SER A 6 21.88 -11.44 0.49
C SER A 6 22.60 -10.12 0.19
N LYS A 7 22.84 -9.82 -1.08
CA LYS A 7 23.26 -8.50 -1.52
C LYS A 7 22.04 -7.60 -1.62
N THR A 8 21.76 -6.92 -0.53
CA THR A 8 20.87 -5.77 -0.52
C THR A 8 21.43 -4.71 -1.46
N PHE A 9 20.70 -4.39 -2.53
CA PHE A 9 21.00 -3.28 -3.42
C PHE A 9 20.97 -1.97 -2.61
N LYS A 10 22.13 -1.43 -2.29
CA LYS A 10 22.26 -0.04 -1.86
C LYS A 10 22.39 0.83 -3.11
N LEU A 11 21.26 1.28 -3.66
CA LEU A 11 21.26 2.50 -4.47
C LEU A 11 21.53 3.67 -3.52
N GLN A 12 22.73 4.22 -3.58
CA GLN A 12 23.00 5.49 -2.94
C GLN A 12 22.14 6.57 -3.60
N ALA A 13 21.14 7.02 -2.86
CA ALA A 13 20.28 8.11 -3.23
C ALA A 13 21.12 9.36 -3.52
N LEU A 14 21.00 9.88 -4.74
CA LEU A 14 21.30 11.27 -5.05
C LEU A 14 20.13 12.11 -4.53
N ALA A 15 20.13 12.38 -3.23
CA ALA A 15 19.41 13.47 -2.65
C ALA A 15 20.22 14.76 -2.92
N VAL A 16 19.83 15.52 -3.90
CA VAL A 16 20.34 16.87 -4.10
C VAL A 16 19.17 17.83 -4.17
N CYS A 17 19.10 18.61 -3.09
CA CYS A 17 18.47 19.94 -2.97
C CYS A 17 16.96 20.06 -3.08
N ALA A 18 16.30 19.98 -1.93
CA ALA A 18 15.31 20.96 -1.55
C ALA A 18 15.56 21.30 -0.07
N SER A 19 16.40 22.28 0.18
CA SER A 19 16.68 22.80 1.51
C SER A 19 15.64 23.83 1.90
N ALA A 20 15.10 23.64 3.08
CA ALA A 20 14.69 24.63 4.06
C ALA A 20 13.68 25.72 3.65
N LEU A 21 12.47 25.59 4.14
CA LEU A 21 11.74 26.71 4.70
C LEU A 21 11.00 26.26 5.96
N ILE A 22 11.31 26.95 7.01
CA ILE A 22 10.92 26.77 8.40
C ILE A 22 9.40 26.82 8.55
N ALA A 23 8.82 25.75 9.09
CA ALA A 23 7.44 25.74 9.55
C ALA A 23 7.35 26.41 10.92
N ALA A 24 6.68 27.57 10.98
CA ALA A 24 6.14 28.09 12.24
C ALA A 24 4.80 27.40 12.45
N ALA A 25 4.76 26.46 13.38
CA ALA A 25 3.54 25.83 13.83
C ALA A 25 2.69 26.85 14.59
N VAL A 26 1.55 27.22 14.03
CA VAL A 26 0.45 27.82 14.77
C VAL A 26 -0.52 26.70 15.10
N LEU A 27 -0.56 26.34 16.36
CA LEU A 27 -1.57 25.44 16.95
C LEU A 27 -2.95 26.09 16.82
N ALA A 28 -3.76 25.59 15.92
CA ALA A 28 -5.19 25.86 15.90
C ALA A 28 -5.93 24.55 16.15
N THR A 29 -6.68 24.52 17.25
CA THR A 29 -7.62 23.47 17.62
C THR A 29 -8.64 23.20 16.52
N PRO A 30 -8.98 21.95 16.17
CA PRO A 30 -10.03 21.67 15.20
C PRO A 30 -11.39 21.96 15.81
N SER A 31 -12.01 23.05 15.38
CA SER A 31 -13.44 23.28 15.52
C SER A 31 -14.17 22.36 14.54
N LYS A 32 -15.18 21.62 14.99
CA LYS A 32 -16.12 20.91 14.10
C LYS A 32 -16.76 21.91 13.14
N ALA A 33 -16.20 22.01 11.95
CA ALA A 33 -16.81 22.74 10.86
C ALA A 33 -17.77 21.79 10.14
N THR A 34 -19.06 22.16 10.15
CA THR A 34 -20.05 21.63 9.20
C THR A 34 -19.53 21.87 7.79
N GLU A 35 -19.36 20.79 7.03
CA GLU A 35 -18.96 20.84 5.63
C GLU A 35 -19.96 21.62 4.80
N THR A 36 -19.65 22.87 4.53
CA THR A 36 -20.08 23.54 3.30
C THR A 36 -19.00 23.30 2.27
N PRO A 37 -19.31 22.91 1.04
CA PRO A 37 -18.28 22.71 0.03
C PRO A 37 -17.48 24.00 -0.16
N VAL A 38 -16.18 23.91 0.03
CA VAL A 38 -15.23 25.03 0.01
C VAL A 38 -15.17 25.73 -1.36
N THR A 39 -15.76 25.14 -2.39
CA THR A 39 -15.79 25.63 -3.76
C THR A 39 -16.50 26.96 -3.96
N ASP A 40 -17.49 27.34 -3.13
CA ASP A 40 -18.30 28.54 -3.35
C ASP A 40 -17.74 29.83 -2.70
N ILE A 41 -16.72 29.74 -1.84
CA ILE A 41 -16.21 30.90 -1.11
C ILE A 41 -15.09 31.64 -1.87
N PHE A 42 -14.45 30.98 -2.85
CA PHE A 42 -13.26 31.49 -3.53
C PHE A 42 -13.50 32.14 -4.90
N ASP A 43 -14.70 32.03 -5.45
CA ASP A 43 -14.95 32.41 -6.85
C ASP A 43 -15.01 33.92 -7.14
N GLU A 44 -15.21 34.78 -6.14
CA GLU A 44 -15.35 36.24 -6.39
C GLU A 44 -14.08 37.07 -6.09
N ARG A 45 -13.00 36.49 -5.52
CA ARG A 45 -11.78 37.22 -5.13
C ARG A 45 -10.49 36.42 -5.22
N SER A 46 -10.41 35.45 -6.11
CA SER A 46 -9.12 34.77 -6.31
C SER A 46 -8.10 35.67 -7.00
N THR A 47 -6.89 35.71 -6.47
CA THR A 47 -5.76 36.48 -7.07
C THR A 47 -4.67 35.50 -7.46
N LEU A 48 -3.85 35.88 -8.43
CA LEU A 48 -2.66 35.09 -8.83
C LEU A 48 -1.87 34.58 -7.61
N SER A 49 -1.54 35.50 -6.67
CA SER A 49 -0.76 35.15 -5.48
C SER A 49 -1.52 34.21 -4.54
N GLY A 50 -2.85 34.40 -4.40
CA GLY A 50 -3.71 33.53 -3.59
C GLY A 50 -3.81 32.12 -4.17
N ASN A 51 -4.09 32.01 -5.47
CA ASN A 51 -4.15 30.75 -6.19
C ASN A 51 -2.80 30.03 -6.16
N TYR A 52 -1.71 30.74 -6.41
CA TYR A 52 -0.37 30.18 -6.34
C TYR A 52 -0.02 29.61 -4.96
N LEU A 53 -0.29 30.38 -3.89
CA LEU A 53 -0.03 29.92 -2.52
C LEU A 53 -0.90 28.71 -2.16
N ALA A 54 -2.18 28.73 -2.51
CA ALA A 54 -3.09 27.61 -2.31
C ALA A 54 -2.61 26.35 -3.05
N ALA A 55 -2.14 26.51 -4.30
CA ALA A 55 -1.57 25.41 -5.08
C ALA A 55 -0.31 24.81 -4.42
N LEU A 56 0.55 25.66 -3.84
CA LEU A 56 1.75 25.19 -3.12
C LEU A 56 1.38 24.42 -1.84
N ILE A 57 0.38 24.91 -1.09
CA ILE A 57 -0.11 24.25 0.13
C ILE A 57 -0.72 22.90 -0.23
N ALA A 58 -1.60 22.86 -1.24
CA ALA A 58 -2.21 21.62 -1.73
C ALA A 58 -1.15 20.62 -2.22
N GLY A 59 -0.18 21.07 -3.03
CA GLY A 59 0.92 20.23 -3.48
C GLY A 59 1.81 19.73 -2.34
N GLY A 60 2.06 20.55 -1.32
CA GLY A 60 2.77 20.13 -0.10
C GLY A 60 2.00 19.09 0.72
N ALA A 61 0.69 19.17 0.69
CA ALA A 61 -0.21 18.18 1.27
C ALA A 61 -0.45 16.97 0.33
N ARG A 62 0.16 16.94 -0.86
CA ARG A 62 -0.04 15.92 -1.91
C ARG A 62 -1.51 15.78 -2.33
N ASP A 63 -2.26 16.86 -2.26
CA ASP A 63 -3.59 16.98 -2.87
C ASP A 63 -3.41 17.42 -4.33
N ASN A 64 -3.20 16.43 -5.21
CA ASN A 64 -2.91 16.68 -6.62
C ASN A 64 -4.06 17.36 -7.33
N HIS A 65 -5.30 17.02 -6.97
CA HIS A 65 -6.51 17.57 -7.55
C HIS A 65 -6.62 19.08 -7.26
N ALA A 66 -6.58 19.45 -5.98
CA ALA A 66 -6.62 20.86 -5.59
C ALA A 66 -5.40 21.65 -6.10
N ALA A 67 -4.20 21.06 -6.09
CA ALA A 67 -3.00 21.67 -6.63
C ALA A 67 -3.15 22.00 -8.14
N ALA A 68 -3.68 21.03 -8.92
CA ALA A 68 -3.95 21.23 -10.34
C ALA A 68 -4.95 22.38 -10.57
N ASP A 69 -6.08 22.38 -9.86
CA ASP A 69 -7.11 23.42 -9.99
C ASP A 69 -6.57 24.81 -9.66
N PHE A 70 -5.83 24.94 -8.57
CA PHE A 70 -5.27 26.24 -8.19
C PHE A 70 -4.15 26.72 -9.13
N PHE A 71 -3.29 25.82 -9.67
CA PHE A 71 -2.32 26.22 -10.68
C PHE A 71 -2.99 26.61 -12.01
N ILE A 72 -4.07 25.92 -12.42
CA ILE A 72 -4.86 26.30 -13.60
C ILE A 72 -5.43 27.72 -13.42
N ARG A 73 -6.05 28.01 -12.27
CA ARG A 73 -6.57 29.36 -11.96
C ARG A 73 -5.46 30.42 -11.91
N ALA A 74 -4.28 30.08 -11.39
CA ALA A 74 -3.15 31.00 -11.39
C ALA A 74 -2.67 31.33 -12.82
N LEU A 75 -2.77 30.38 -13.76
CA LEU A 75 -2.44 30.59 -15.17
C LEU A 75 -3.44 31.50 -15.91
N GLU A 76 -4.71 31.58 -15.46
CA GLU A 76 -5.67 32.53 -16.05
C GLU A 76 -5.22 33.97 -15.90
N ASP A 77 -4.53 34.31 -14.80
CA ASP A 77 -4.00 35.65 -14.54
C ASP A 77 -2.65 35.91 -15.22
N ASP A 78 -1.81 34.89 -15.45
CA ASP A 78 -0.49 34.98 -16.08
C ASP A 78 -0.22 33.76 -16.99
N PRO A 79 -0.89 33.70 -18.16
CA PRO A 79 -0.91 32.49 -19.01
C PRO A 79 0.42 32.16 -19.70
N SER A 80 1.34 33.12 -19.76
CA SER A 80 2.64 32.91 -20.41
C SER A 80 3.79 32.65 -19.44
N ASN A 81 3.52 32.47 -18.15
CA ASN A 81 4.55 32.28 -17.15
C ASN A 81 5.09 30.82 -17.18
N PRO A 82 6.34 30.60 -17.63
CA PRO A 82 6.85 29.24 -17.81
C PRO A 82 6.95 28.46 -16.49
N TYR A 83 7.05 29.15 -15.36
CA TYR A 83 7.07 28.50 -14.05
C TYR A 83 5.68 27.97 -13.67
N LEU A 84 4.63 28.78 -13.89
CA LEU A 84 3.25 28.36 -13.63
C LEU A 84 2.82 27.24 -14.58
N ILE A 85 3.19 27.33 -15.87
CA ILE A 85 2.91 26.29 -16.88
C ILE A 85 3.55 24.96 -16.43
N GLU A 86 4.81 24.98 -15.98
CA GLU A 86 5.48 23.77 -15.50
C GLU A 86 4.77 23.17 -14.27
N ARG A 87 4.36 24.02 -13.32
CA ARG A 87 3.65 23.57 -12.12
C ARG A 87 2.27 23.01 -12.44
N ALA A 88 1.51 23.67 -13.31
CA ALA A 88 0.22 23.18 -13.78
C ALA A 88 0.35 21.85 -14.54
N MET A 89 1.35 21.74 -15.41
CA MET A 89 1.66 20.49 -16.13
C MET A 89 1.94 19.33 -15.15
N LEU A 90 2.81 19.56 -14.16
CA LEU A 90 3.15 18.51 -13.20
C LEU A 90 1.96 18.11 -12.32
N ALA A 91 1.19 19.10 -11.84
CA ALA A 91 0.02 18.84 -11.01
C ALA A 91 -1.09 18.12 -11.79
N THR A 92 -1.41 18.57 -13.01
CA THR A 92 -2.40 17.91 -13.89
C THR A 92 -1.96 16.50 -14.31
N LEU A 93 -0.65 16.28 -14.52
CA LEU A 93 -0.13 14.95 -14.81
C LEU A 93 -0.26 14.03 -13.58
N ALA A 94 0.10 14.51 -12.39
CA ALA A 94 -0.04 13.73 -11.16
C ALA A 94 -1.49 13.41 -10.82
N ASP A 95 -2.42 14.32 -11.12
CA ASP A 95 -3.88 14.18 -10.97
C ASP A 95 -4.53 13.30 -12.08
N GLY A 96 -3.76 12.87 -13.09
CA GLY A 96 -4.28 12.04 -14.18
C GLY A 96 -5.04 12.79 -15.27
N ARG A 97 -5.04 14.13 -15.29
CA ARG A 97 -5.61 14.97 -16.36
C ARG A 97 -4.65 15.06 -17.54
N LEU A 98 -4.44 13.91 -18.19
CA LEU A 98 -3.35 13.68 -19.14
C LEU A 98 -3.38 14.62 -20.35
N GLU A 99 -4.57 14.88 -20.91
CA GLU A 99 -4.72 15.79 -22.06
C GLU A 99 -4.34 17.24 -21.71
N LEU A 100 -4.75 17.72 -20.52
CA LEU A 100 -4.37 19.04 -20.04
C LEU A 100 -2.86 19.13 -19.79
N ALA A 101 -2.29 18.09 -19.17
CA ALA A 101 -0.84 18.04 -18.95
C ALA A 101 -0.05 18.08 -20.26
N GLN A 102 -0.54 17.40 -21.32
CA GLN A 102 0.06 17.42 -22.64
C GLN A 102 -0.05 18.81 -23.31
N GLY A 103 -1.18 19.51 -23.15
CA GLY A 103 -1.33 20.89 -23.62
C GLY A 103 -0.32 21.84 -22.97
N TYR A 104 -0.22 21.80 -21.63
CA TYR A 104 0.80 22.58 -20.91
C TYR A 104 2.24 22.16 -21.26
N ALA A 105 2.47 20.90 -21.60
CA ALA A 105 3.77 20.44 -22.08
C ALA A 105 4.16 21.09 -23.42
N GLU A 106 3.20 21.27 -24.36
CA GLU A 106 3.42 21.99 -25.62
C GLU A 106 3.81 23.45 -25.38
N ASP A 107 3.08 24.12 -24.49
CA ASP A 107 3.38 25.51 -24.15
C ASP A 107 4.75 25.62 -23.46
N LEU A 108 5.04 24.73 -22.52
CA LEU A 108 6.27 24.76 -21.74
C LEU A 108 7.54 24.58 -22.57
N ILE A 109 7.52 23.70 -23.58
CA ILE A 109 8.72 23.44 -24.40
C ILE A 109 9.12 24.63 -25.30
N VAL A 110 8.27 25.63 -25.44
CA VAL A 110 8.62 26.90 -26.15
C VAL A 110 9.71 27.65 -25.39
N ASP A 111 9.53 27.82 -24.08
CA ASP A 111 10.47 28.57 -23.23
C ASP A 111 11.49 27.64 -22.54
N ARG A 112 11.12 26.38 -22.28
CA ARG A 112 11.97 25.37 -21.66
C ARG A 112 12.11 24.13 -22.56
N PRO A 113 12.83 24.24 -23.69
CA PRO A 113 12.85 23.23 -24.75
C PRO A 113 13.42 21.87 -24.32
N SER A 114 14.14 21.79 -23.21
CA SER A 114 14.75 20.55 -22.70
C SER A 114 14.05 19.99 -21.45
N ASN A 115 12.87 20.50 -21.07
CA ASN A 115 12.14 19.99 -19.91
C ASN A 115 11.81 18.50 -20.09
N ARG A 116 12.26 17.67 -19.16
CA ARG A 116 12.21 16.21 -19.24
C ARG A 116 10.78 15.69 -19.27
N THR A 117 9.98 16.07 -18.29
CA THR A 117 8.60 15.59 -18.12
C THR A 117 7.73 16.00 -19.29
N ALA A 118 7.84 17.25 -19.75
CA ALA A 118 7.12 17.74 -20.92
C ALA A 118 7.51 16.93 -22.18
N ARG A 119 8.80 16.68 -22.38
CA ARG A 119 9.28 15.88 -23.52
C ARG A 119 8.81 14.44 -23.48
N PHE A 120 8.76 13.80 -22.29
CA PHE A 120 8.22 12.45 -22.15
C PHE A 120 6.72 12.41 -22.43
N ALA A 121 5.94 13.33 -21.86
CA ALA A 121 4.49 13.39 -22.09
C ALA A 121 4.15 13.55 -23.59
N LEU A 122 4.85 14.45 -24.28
CA LEU A 122 4.65 14.66 -25.73
C LEU A 122 5.13 13.47 -26.56
N ALA A 123 6.27 12.87 -26.21
CA ALA A 123 6.79 11.71 -26.92
C ALA A 123 5.86 10.51 -26.82
N LEU A 124 5.26 10.25 -25.65
CA LEU A 124 4.31 9.14 -25.49
C LEU A 124 3.01 9.39 -26.24
N ARG A 125 2.51 10.63 -26.27
CA ARG A 125 1.38 11.02 -27.11
C ARG A 125 1.68 10.77 -28.60
N ASP A 126 2.83 11.24 -29.08
CA ASP A 126 3.23 11.11 -30.48
C ASP A 126 3.54 9.65 -30.84
N LEU A 127 4.01 8.84 -29.89
CA LEU A 127 4.22 7.41 -30.07
C LEU A 127 2.88 6.67 -30.26
N ARG A 128 1.87 7.02 -29.47
CA ARG A 128 0.49 6.52 -29.63
C ARG A 128 -0.11 6.92 -30.99
N ALA A 129 0.21 8.11 -31.48
CA ALA A 129 -0.17 8.59 -32.80
C ALA A 129 0.68 8.01 -33.95
N ARG A 130 1.71 7.19 -33.64
CA ARG A 130 2.70 6.64 -34.58
C ARG A 130 3.55 7.70 -35.29
N GLU A 131 3.69 8.88 -34.69
CA GLU A 131 4.52 9.97 -35.19
C GLU A 131 5.99 9.82 -34.73
N PHE A 132 6.59 8.68 -35.08
CA PHE A 132 7.88 8.24 -34.59
C PHE A 132 9.03 9.24 -34.76
N THR A 133 9.00 10.05 -35.85
CA THR A 133 10.00 11.09 -36.08
C THR A 133 9.86 12.25 -35.07
N ALA A 134 8.63 12.54 -34.64
CA ALA A 134 8.40 13.53 -33.58
C ALA A 134 8.92 13.01 -32.23
N VAL A 135 8.67 11.73 -31.91
CA VAL A 135 9.22 11.06 -30.71
C VAL A 135 10.74 11.21 -30.64
N GLN A 136 11.44 10.89 -31.72
CA GLN A 136 12.91 11.03 -31.77
C GLN A 136 13.38 12.48 -31.49
N ARG A 137 12.71 13.48 -32.10
CA ARG A 137 13.02 14.90 -31.82
C ARG A 137 12.80 15.26 -30.35
N HIS A 138 11.74 14.74 -29.72
CA HIS A 138 11.52 14.96 -28.30
C HIS A 138 12.63 14.32 -27.46
N MET A 139 13.01 13.08 -27.72
CA MET A 139 14.03 12.38 -26.94
C MET A 139 15.44 13.03 -27.07
N GLN A 140 15.81 13.48 -28.25
CA GLN A 140 17.07 14.21 -28.48
C GLN A 140 17.13 15.57 -27.76
N ALA A 141 15.99 16.17 -27.43
CA ALA A 141 15.92 17.44 -26.73
C ALA A 141 15.84 17.32 -25.21
N VAL A 142 15.74 16.10 -24.66
CA VAL A 142 15.65 15.86 -23.21
C VAL A 142 16.94 16.31 -22.52
N GLN A 143 16.79 17.07 -21.41
CA GLN A 143 17.92 17.42 -20.56
C GLN A 143 18.50 16.15 -19.91
N SER A 144 19.82 15.91 -20.11
CA SER A 144 20.54 14.75 -19.58
C SER A 144 20.42 14.60 -18.06
N GLY A 145 20.46 13.37 -17.62
CA GLY A 145 20.44 12.91 -16.22
C GLY A 145 20.22 11.42 -16.14
N THR A 146 20.71 10.79 -15.10
CA THR A 146 20.78 9.31 -15.01
C THR A 146 19.44 8.63 -15.35
N LEU A 147 18.34 9.00 -14.70
CA LEU A 147 17.04 8.41 -14.99
C LEU A 147 16.49 8.87 -16.36
N ALA A 148 16.72 10.14 -16.72
CA ALA A 148 16.21 10.70 -17.96
C ALA A 148 16.89 10.10 -19.19
N ASP A 149 18.20 9.80 -19.13
CA ASP A 149 18.95 9.21 -20.24
C ASP A 149 18.49 7.77 -20.51
N LEU A 150 18.23 6.97 -19.46
CA LEU A 150 17.63 5.65 -19.62
C LEU A 150 16.26 5.73 -20.26
N THR A 151 15.39 6.57 -19.69
CA THR A 151 14.00 6.73 -20.13
C THR A 151 13.94 7.19 -21.59
N ALA A 152 14.67 8.27 -21.93
CA ALA A 152 14.71 8.81 -23.29
C ALA A 152 15.24 7.78 -24.30
N GLY A 153 16.33 7.09 -23.97
CA GLY A 153 16.89 6.11 -24.87
C GLY A 153 16.01 4.88 -25.08
N LEU A 154 15.27 4.44 -24.07
CA LEU A 154 14.32 3.34 -24.23
C LEU A 154 13.08 3.78 -25.04
N ILE A 155 12.54 4.99 -24.85
CA ILE A 155 11.44 5.51 -25.69
C ILE A 155 11.92 5.69 -27.14
N GLU A 156 13.12 6.21 -27.38
CA GLU A 156 13.68 6.35 -28.72
C GLU A 156 13.83 4.99 -29.42
N SER A 157 14.32 3.97 -28.68
CA SER A 157 14.45 2.61 -29.24
C SER A 157 13.09 2.03 -29.62
N TRP A 158 12.04 2.25 -28.82
CA TRP A 158 10.69 1.83 -29.17
C TRP A 158 10.14 2.57 -30.40
N ALA A 159 10.44 3.86 -30.54
CA ALA A 159 10.08 4.59 -31.77
C ALA A 159 10.78 4.05 -33.03
N LEU A 160 12.03 3.64 -32.91
CA LEU A 160 12.77 2.98 -33.99
C LEU A 160 12.18 1.59 -34.31
N ALA A 161 11.83 0.81 -33.30
CA ALA A 161 11.16 -0.47 -33.47
C ALA A 161 9.81 -0.33 -34.18
N GLY A 162 9.01 0.68 -33.79
CA GLY A 162 7.74 1.00 -34.44
C GLY A 162 7.87 1.41 -35.92
N GLN A 163 9.04 1.90 -36.33
CA GLN A 163 9.39 2.14 -37.75
C GLN A 163 9.88 0.88 -38.47
N GLY A 164 9.97 -0.28 -37.80
CA GLY A 164 10.56 -1.50 -38.36
C GLY A 164 12.10 -1.48 -38.47
N LYS A 165 12.78 -0.50 -37.88
CA LYS A 165 14.24 -0.33 -37.90
C LYS A 165 14.91 -1.14 -36.79
N LYS A 166 14.83 -2.47 -36.89
CA LYS A 166 15.26 -3.42 -35.88
C LYS A 166 16.71 -3.17 -35.41
N GLU A 167 17.67 -3.14 -36.35
CA GLU A 167 19.09 -2.94 -36.01
C GLU A 167 19.35 -1.60 -35.30
N GLU A 168 18.72 -0.52 -35.76
CA GLU A 168 18.85 0.81 -35.16
C GLU A 168 18.26 0.84 -33.74
N ALA A 169 17.09 0.20 -33.53
CA ALA A 169 16.42 0.08 -32.26
C ALA A 169 17.27 -0.66 -31.22
N LEU A 170 17.80 -1.83 -31.59
CA LEU A 170 18.65 -2.61 -30.70
C LEU A 170 19.97 -1.89 -30.38
N ASN A 171 20.60 -1.27 -31.38
CA ASN A 171 21.79 -0.46 -31.19
C ASN A 171 21.56 0.75 -30.27
N ALA A 172 20.35 1.33 -30.28
CA ALA A 172 19.99 2.41 -29.37
C ALA A 172 19.96 1.92 -27.91
N VAL A 173 19.35 0.76 -27.64
CA VAL A 173 19.37 0.13 -26.30
C VAL A 173 20.79 -0.20 -25.86
N ASP A 174 21.61 -0.80 -26.75
CA ASP A 174 22.97 -1.25 -26.42
C ASP A 174 23.89 -0.08 -26.06
N ARG A 175 23.74 1.06 -26.72
CA ARG A 175 24.51 2.29 -26.46
C ARG A 175 24.20 2.99 -25.14
N LEU A 176 23.10 2.65 -24.46
CA LEU A 176 22.76 3.25 -23.18
C LEU A 176 23.83 2.91 -22.14
N GLN A 177 24.51 3.93 -21.64
CA GLN A 177 25.53 3.83 -20.60
C GLN A 177 25.03 4.44 -19.30
N GLY A 178 25.21 3.75 -18.19
CA GLY A 178 24.78 4.19 -16.89
C GLY A 178 25.11 3.20 -15.78
N PRO A 179 24.53 3.39 -14.59
CA PRO A 179 24.70 2.48 -13.46
C PRO A 179 24.30 1.03 -13.79
N GLU A 180 24.76 0.08 -12.97
CA GLU A 180 24.49 -1.36 -13.16
C GLU A 180 23.00 -1.70 -13.29
N TRP A 181 22.14 -0.99 -12.56
CA TRP A 181 20.69 -1.21 -12.59
C TRP A 181 20.03 -0.91 -13.97
N TYR A 182 20.71 -0.17 -14.89
CA TYR A 182 20.22 0.00 -16.26
C TYR A 182 20.10 -1.34 -16.99
N ALA A 183 20.96 -2.29 -16.68
CA ALA A 183 21.03 -3.57 -17.38
C ALA A 183 19.69 -4.32 -17.33
N PHE A 184 19.01 -4.29 -16.19
CA PHE A 184 17.69 -4.88 -16.05
C PHE A 184 16.68 -4.30 -17.06
N PHE A 185 16.52 -2.97 -17.09
CA PHE A 185 15.59 -2.30 -18.00
C PHE A 185 15.96 -2.48 -19.47
N LYS A 186 17.27 -2.49 -19.78
CA LYS A 186 17.79 -2.75 -21.13
C LYS A 186 17.41 -4.15 -21.59
N HIS A 187 17.68 -5.19 -20.82
CA HIS A 187 17.36 -6.56 -21.17
C HIS A 187 15.87 -6.79 -21.27
N PHE A 188 15.10 -6.28 -20.33
CA PHE A 188 13.64 -6.41 -20.33
C PHE A 188 13.02 -5.74 -21.57
N SER A 189 13.32 -4.44 -21.78
CA SER A 189 12.81 -3.70 -22.95
C SER A 189 13.26 -4.32 -24.28
N ARG A 190 14.53 -4.75 -24.37
CA ARG A 190 15.05 -5.44 -25.54
C ARG A 190 14.30 -6.74 -25.83
N GLY A 191 14.00 -7.54 -24.81
CA GLY A 191 13.27 -8.79 -24.95
C GLY A 191 11.84 -8.57 -25.49
N LEU A 192 11.11 -7.62 -24.90
CA LEU A 192 9.78 -7.25 -25.38
C LEU A 192 9.80 -6.70 -26.81
N MET A 193 10.79 -5.88 -27.14
CA MET A 193 10.96 -5.30 -28.48
C MET A 193 11.23 -6.38 -29.53
N LEU A 194 12.08 -7.34 -29.21
CA LEU A 194 12.41 -8.47 -30.10
C LEU A 194 11.20 -9.38 -30.32
N ASP A 195 10.37 -9.58 -29.29
CA ASP A 195 9.10 -10.31 -29.43
C ASP A 195 8.13 -9.61 -30.38
N VAL A 196 8.00 -8.28 -30.29
CA VAL A 196 7.19 -7.48 -31.24
C VAL A 196 7.76 -7.55 -32.66
N LEU A 197 9.07 -7.57 -32.80
CA LEU A 197 9.80 -7.66 -34.08
C LEU A 197 9.97 -9.11 -34.60
N GLU A 198 9.26 -10.06 -33.99
CA GLU A 198 9.18 -11.47 -34.42
C GLU A 198 10.50 -12.25 -34.38
N ASP A 199 11.42 -11.86 -33.48
CA ASP A 199 12.65 -12.58 -33.21
C ASP A 199 12.56 -13.28 -31.84
N ALA A 200 11.86 -14.41 -31.81
CA ALA A 200 11.54 -15.12 -30.58
C ALA A 200 12.80 -15.63 -29.84
N GLU A 201 13.81 -16.14 -30.56
CA GLU A 201 15.04 -16.67 -29.95
C GLU A 201 15.83 -15.57 -29.24
N ALA A 202 16.01 -14.43 -29.88
CA ALA A 202 16.71 -13.29 -29.26
C ALA A 202 15.87 -12.64 -28.15
N ALA A 203 14.52 -12.66 -28.25
CA ALA A 203 13.61 -12.21 -27.22
C ALA A 203 13.77 -13.05 -25.94
N GLU A 204 13.77 -14.37 -26.06
CA GLU A 204 13.97 -15.30 -24.95
C GLU A 204 15.32 -15.10 -24.27
N ALA A 205 16.40 -14.99 -25.04
CA ALA A 205 17.73 -14.75 -24.50
C ALA A 205 17.80 -13.44 -23.69
N SER A 206 17.13 -12.38 -24.17
CA SER A 206 17.07 -11.09 -23.47
C SER A 206 16.22 -11.15 -22.21
N ILE A 207 15.04 -11.80 -22.26
CA ILE A 207 14.18 -12.00 -21.07
C ILE A 207 14.84 -12.91 -20.05
N GLN A 208 15.58 -13.93 -20.48
CA GLN A 208 16.36 -14.79 -19.59
C GLN A 208 17.43 -13.98 -18.83
N SER A 209 18.13 -13.07 -19.51
CA SER A 209 19.11 -12.18 -18.87
C SER A 209 18.46 -11.26 -17.82
N ALA A 210 17.27 -10.72 -18.11
CA ALA A 210 16.52 -9.92 -17.15
C ALA A 210 16.04 -10.77 -15.95
N TYR A 211 15.59 -12.00 -16.19
CA TYR A 211 15.15 -12.95 -15.16
C TYR A 211 16.30 -13.35 -14.21
N GLU A 212 17.50 -13.52 -14.70
CA GLU A 212 18.69 -13.82 -13.89
C GLU A 212 19.06 -12.67 -12.95
N MET A 213 18.73 -11.43 -13.33
CA MET A 213 18.93 -10.24 -12.50
C MET A 213 17.84 -10.09 -11.44
N GLU A 214 16.57 -10.35 -11.82
CA GLU A 214 15.41 -10.11 -10.96
C GLU A 214 14.30 -11.14 -11.25
N SER A 215 14.35 -12.27 -10.53
CA SER A 215 13.44 -13.40 -10.74
C SER A 215 12.12 -13.31 -9.97
N SER A 216 11.88 -12.21 -9.23
CA SER A 216 10.66 -12.01 -8.43
C SER A 216 9.68 -11.01 -9.05
N THR A 217 10.04 -10.38 -10.17
CA THR A 217 9.20 -9.38 -10.83
C THR A 217 8.11 -10.04 -11.68
N VAL A 218 6.84 -9.79 -11.35
CA VAL A 218 5.65 -10.35 -12.04
C VAL A 218 5.77 -10.24 -13.56
N ARG A 219 6.15 -9.08 -14.09
CA ARG A 219 6.23 -8.82 -15.54
C ARG A 219 7.32 -9.63 -16.25
N ILE A 220 8.42 -9.94 -15.56
CA ILE A 220 9.47 -10.82 -16.09
C ILE A 220 8.98 -12.27 -16.18
N ILE A 221 8.33 -12.73 -15.10
CA ILE A 221 7.74 -14.07 -15.03
C ILE A 221 6.71 -14.24 -16.14
N GLU A 222 5.81 -13.27 -16.26
CA GLU A 222 4.78 -13.26 -17.29
C GLU A 222 5.38 -13.31 -18.71
N SER A 223 6.37 -12.45 -19.00
CA SER A 223 7.04 -12.42 -20.30
C SER A 223 7.68 -13.76 -20.64
N LYS A 224 8.40 -14.35 -19.68
CA LYS A 224 9.08 -15.64 -19.88
C LYS A 224 8.07 -16.77 -20.11
N ALA A 225 7.01 -16.84 -19.31
CA ALA A 225 5.97 -17.87 -19.47
C ALA A 225 5.22 -17.73 -20.81
N ARG A 226 4.88 -16.50 -21.20
CA ARG A 226 4.21 -16.24 -22.50
C ARG A 226 5.09 -16.62 -23.68
N LEU A 227 6.39 -16.27 -23.67
CA LEU A 227 7.32 -16.65 -24.74
C LEU A 227 7.45 -18.18 -24.85
N ALA A 228 7.65 -18.89 -23.75
CA ALA A 228 7.75 -20.36 -23.75
C ALA A 228 6.47 -21.01 -24.25
N ALA A 229 5.29 -20.56 -23.78
CA ALA A 229 3.98 -21.09 -24.20
C ALA A 229 3.74 -20.87 -25.70
N ARG A 230 4.02 -19.68 -26.23
CA ARG A 230 3.87 -19.36 -27.65
C ARG A 230 4.85 -20.15 -28.55
N ALA A 231 6.00 -20.54 -27.99
CA ALA A 231 6.94 -21.45 -28.67
C ALA A 231 6.52 -22.93 -28.58
N GLY A 232 5.37 -23.25 -27.98
CA GLY A 232 4.88 -24.62 -27.81
C GLY A 232 5.55 -25.38 -26.65
N ARG A 233 6.33 -24.73 -25.82
CA ARG A 233 7.00 -25.33 -24.65
C ARG A 233 6.16 -25.14 -23.38
N THR A 234 4.99 -25.79 -23.40
CA THR A 234 3.98 -25.71 -22.32
C THR A 234 4.56 -26.08 -20.95
N ASP A 235 5.32 -27.18 -20.86
CA ASP A 235 5.89 -27.64 -19.58
C ASP A 235 6.86 -26.62 -18.99
N GLU A 236 7.68 -25.98 -19.82
CA GLU A 236 8.60 -24.92 -19.38
C GLU A 236 7.85 -23.69 -18.87
N ALA A 237 6.79 -23.28 -19.58
CA ALA A 237 5.96 -22.16 -19.17
C ALA A 237 5.30 -22.41 -17.81
N LEU A 238 4.75 -23.60 -17.59
CA LEU A 238 4.14 -24.01 -16.33
C LEU A 238 5.18 -24.13 -15.21
N GLU A 239 6.40 -24.59 -15.49
CA GLU A 239 7.49 -24.63 -14.49
C GLU A 239 7.85 -23.24 -13.99
N VAL A 240 7.95 -22.26 -14.88
CA VAL A 240 8.21 -20.85 -14.54
C VAL A 240 7.12 -20.30 -13.63
N LEU A 241 5.85 -20.52 -13.97
CA LEU A 241 4.70 -20.08 -13.16
C LEU A 241 4.65 -20.78 -11.80
N ASN A 242 4.92 -22.09 -11.75
CA ASN A 242 4.95 -22.87 -10.52
C ASN A 242 6.11 -22.49 -9.60
N ALA A 243 7.26 -22.10 -10.17
CA ALA A 243 8.38 -21.59 -9.40
C ALA A 243 8.03 -20.25 -8.74
N PHE A 244 7.35 -19.38 -9.45
CA PHE A 244 6.89 -18.10 -8.92
C PHE A 244 5.79 -18.26 -7.86
N ASP A 245 4.83 -19.16 -8.06
CA ASP A 245 3.73 -19.42 -7.14
C ASP A 245 4.20 -19.91 -5.76
N ARG A 246 5.39 -20.53 -5.67
CA ARG A 246 6.02 -20.88 -4.39
C ARG A 246 6.51 -19.66 -3.61
N VAL A 247 6.75 -18.53 -4.28
CA VAL A 247 7.24 -17.27 -3.69
C VAL A 247 6.08 -16.30 -3.45
N VAL A 248 5.20 -16.17 -4.44
CA VAL A 248 4.01 -15.31 -4.43
C VAL A 248 2.80 -16.16 -4.81
N PRO A 249 2.17 -16.84 -3.84
CA PRO A 249 1.05 -17.73 -4.13
C PRO A 249 -0.18 -17.00 -4.68
N ASN A 250 -0.86 -17.64 -5.63
CA ASN A 250 -2.15 -17.21 -6.16
C ASN A 250 -2.17 -15.78 -6.74
N GLN A 251 -1.06 -15.33 -7.34
CA GLN A 251 -1.05 -14.04 -8.03
C GLN A 251 -2.04 -14.08 -9.21
N PRO A 252 -3.08 -13.20 -9.25
CA PRO A 252 -4.23 -13.38 -10.15
C PRO A 252 -3.87 -13.48 -11.63
N ASP A 253 -2.99 -12.62 -12.15
CA ASP A 253 -2.56 -12.65 -13.55
C ASP A 253 -1.84 -13.96 -13.91
N MET A 254 -1.06 -14.50 -12.95
CA MET A 254 -0.33 -15.77 -13.17
C MET A 254 -1.25 -16.97 -13.11
N VAL A 255 -2.31 -16.92 -12.30
CA VAL A 255 -3.34 -17.97 -12.25
C VAL A 255 -4.06 -18.04 -13.59
N VAL A 256 -4.56 -16.91 -14.10
CA VAL A 256 -5.26 -16.86 -15.40
C VAL A 256 -4.35 -17.28 -16.54
N LEU A 257 -3.09 -16.82 -16.55
CA LEU A 257 -2.13 -17.25 -17.58
C LEU A 257 -1.87 -18.76 -17.53
N ARG A 258 -1.76 -19.35 -16.34
CA ARG A 258 -1.61 -20.81 -16.16
C ARG A 258 -2.81 -21.55 -16.75
N GLU A 259 -4.02 -21.15 -16.36
CA GLU A 259 -5.26 -21.78 -16.81
C GLU A 259 -5.38 -21.72 -18.35
N ALA A 260 -5.06 -20.59 -18.97
CA ALA A 260 -5.04 -20.44 -20.43
C ALA A 260 -4.00 -21.37 -21.09
N ILE A 261 -2.80 -21.49 -20.51
CA ILE A 261 -1.75 -22.38 -21.03
C ILE A 261 -2.17 -23.85 -20.89
N GLU A 262 -2.75 -24.26 -19.76
CA GLU A 262 -3.23 -25.63 -19.51
C GLU A 262 -4.41 -26.00 -20.42
N ALA A 263 -5.27 -25.02 -20.73
CA ALA A 263 -6.38 -25.18 -21.66
C ALA A 263 -5.93 -25.22 -23.13
N GLY A 264 -4.67 -24.88 -23.42
CA GLY A 264 -4.15 -24.79 -24.78
C GLY A 264 -4.70 -23.60 -25.58
N GLU A 265 -5.11 -22.54 -24.87
CA GLU A 265 -5.59 -21.31 -25.50
C GLU A 265 -4.44 -20.54 -26.17
N PRO A 266 -4.74 -19.76 -27.23
CA PRO A 266 -3.73 -18.89 -27.83
C PRO A 266 -3.20 -17.85 -26.83
N ILE A 267 -1.90 -17.82 -26.62
CA ILE A 267 -1.26 -16.87 -25.70
C ILE A 267 -0.80 -15.64 -26.46
N GLU A 268 -1.36 -14.50 -26.11
CA GLU A 268 -1.00 -13.22 -26.70
C GLU A 268 0.39 -12.74 -26.23
N ARG A 269 1.02 -11.85 -27.04
CA ARG A 269 2.23 -11.13 -26.64
C ARG A 269 1.93 -10.23 -25.44
N MET A 270 2.95 -9.97 -24.64
CA MET A 270 2.82 -9.06 -23.50
C MET A 270 2.59 -7.60 -23.92
N VAL A 271 3.20 -7.21 -25.02
CA VAL A 271 3.02 -5.91 -25.68
C VAL A 271 2.79 -6.12 -27.17
N SER A 272 1.91 -5.32 -27.76
CA SER A 272 1.48 -5.48 -29.16
C SER A 272 2.25 -4.57 -30.14
N ASP A 273 2.76 -3.44 -29.64
CA ASP A 273 3.36 -2.39 -30.48
C ASP A 273 4.35 -1.50 -29.68
N ALA A 274 4.89 -0.50 -30.37
CA ALA A 274 5.86 0.42 -29.80
C ALA A 274 5.30 1.27 -28.66
N ALA A 275 4.01 1.64 -28.74
CA ALA A 275 3.38 2.47 -27.71
C ALA A 275 3.20 1.68 -26.41
N SER A 276 2.62 0.47 -26.50
CA SER A 276 2.48 -0.42 -25.34
C SER A 276 3.84 -0.80 -24.73
N GLY A 277 4.87 -1.02 -25.58
CA GLY A 277 6.22 -1.29 -25.10
C GLY A 277 6.86 -0.12 -24.34
N ALA A 278 6.69 1.11 -24.80
CA ALA A 278 7.11 2.30 -24.06
C ALA A 278 6.29 2.50 -22.77
N GLY A 279 4.99 2.17 -22.78
CA GLY A 279 4.17 2.14 -21.57
C GLY A 279 4.71 1.20 -20.51
N GLU A 280 5.14 -0.01 -20.91
CA GLU A 280 5.81 -0.96 -20.00
C GLU A 280 7.10 -0.40 -19.39
N VAL A 281 7.90 0.34 -20.17
CA VAL A 281 9.10 1.01 -19.66
C VAL A 281 8.73 2.02 -18.57
N MET A 282 7.73 2.88 -18.84
CA MET A 282 7.26 3.88 -17.86
C MET A 282 6.76 3.21 -16.59
N MET A 283 5.93 2.18 -16.74
CA MET A 283 5.39 1.43 -15.62
C MET A 283 6.49 0.75 -14.80
N ALA A 284 7.42 0.06 -15.44
CA ALA A 284 8.52 -0.62 -14.75
C ALA A 284 9.41 0.35 -13.95
N ILE A 285 9.70 1.52 -14.52
CA ILE A 285 10.45 2.57 -13.83
C ILE A 285 9.61 3.16 -12.68
N GLY A 286 8.33 3.44 -12.90
CA GLY A 286 7.42 3.94 -11.88
C GLY A 286 7.31 2.99 -10.68
N MET A 287 7.17 1.69 -10.93
CA MET A 287 7.15 0.65 -9.89
C MET A 287 8.48 0.59 -9.11
N ALA A 288 9.62 0.72 -9.80
CA ALA A 288 10.93 0.73 -9.15
C ALA A 288 11.09 1.96 -8.25
N LEU A 289 10.71 3.15 -8.72
CA LEU A 289 10.74 4.39 -7.95
C LEU A 289 9.85 4.32 -6.69
N GLY A 290 8.65 3.73 -6.79
CA GLY A 290 7.76 3.54 -5.65
C GLY A 290 8.33 2.61 -4.58
N ARG A 291 9.10 1.57 -4.98
CA ARG A 291 9.80 0.70 -4.03
C ARG A 291 10.98 1.38 -3.32
N GLU A 292 11.60 2.36 -3.97
CA GLU A 292 12.71 3.16 -3.42
C GLU A 292 12.22 4.37 -2.58
N GLY A 293 10.90 4.52 -2.36
CA GLY A 293 10.33 5.62 -1.57
C GLY A 293 10.31 6.96 -2.32
N SER A 294 10.31 6.93 -3.66
CA SER A 294 10.19 8.12 -4.51
C SER A 294 8.78 8.22 -5.08
N GLU A 295 7.77 8.31 -4.19
CA GLU A 295 6.34 8.22 -4.53
C GLU A 295 5.92 9.26 -5.57
N ASP A 296 6.35 10.52 -5.44
CA ASP A 296 5.96 11.60 -6.35
C ASP A 296 6.44 11.33 -7.79
N LEU A 297 7.66 10.81 -7.95
CA LEU A 297 8.17 10.39 -9.26
C LEU A 297 7.47 9.12 -9.75
N SER A 298 7.18 8.18 -8.86
CA SER A 298 6.42 6.97 -9.18
C SER A 298 5.07 7.32 -9.78
N ILE A 299 4.31 8.23 -9.14
CA ILE A 299 3.02 8.71 -9.64
C ILE A 299 3.16 9.29 -11.05
N LEU A 300 4.13 10.18 -11.27
CA LEU A 300 4.35 10.78 -12.60
C LEU A 300 4.65 9.74 -13.68
N TYR A 301 5.53 8.77 -13.39
CA TYR A 301 5.87 7.71 -14.35
C TYR A 301 4.71 6.74 -14.61
N LEU A 302 3.91 6.42 -13.59
CA LEU A 302 2.71 5.59 -13.74
C LEU A 302 1.63 6.32 -14.54
N GLN A 303 1.43 7.61 -14.32
CA GLN A 303 0.51 8.43 -15.12
C GLN A 303 0.99 8.55 -16.58
N LEU A 304 2.31 8.67 -16.82
CA LEU A 304 2.87 8.61 -18.17
C LEU A 304 2.64 7.24 -18.83
N ALA A 305 2.74 6.12 -18.09
CA ALA A 305 2.37 4.80 -18.60
C ALA A 305 0.88 4.74 -18.98
N LEU A 306 0.01 5.25 -18.11
CA LEU A 306 -1.43 5.32 -18.33
C LEU A 306 -1.83 6.26 -19.48
N SER A 307 -0.99 7.25 -19.86
CA SER A 307 -1.24 8.08 -21.04
C SER A 307 -1.17 7.30 -22.36
N VAL A 308 -0.53 6.13 -22.34
CA VAL A 308 -0.41 5.23 -23.49
C VAL A 308 -1.44 4.11 -23.42
N GLN A 309 -1.64 3.55 -22.23
CA GLN A 309 -2.58 2.46 -21.95
C GLN A 309 -3.45 2.84 -20.74
N GLU A 310 -4.53 3.58 -20.99
CA GLU A 310 -5.38 4.23 -19.97
C GLU A 310 -5.88 3.30 -18.87
N ASN A 311 -6.14 2.04 -19.22
CA ASN A 311 -6.71 1.05 -18.30
C ASN A 311 -5.77 -0.13 -18.04
N GLN A 312 -4.46 0.10 -18.04
CA GLN A 312 -3.48 -0.94 -17.74
C GLN A 312 -3.60 -1.33 -16.26
N PRO A 313 -4.06 -2.57 -15.94
CA PRO A 313 -4.49 -2.89 -14.58
C PRO A 313 -3.37 -2.81 -13.54
N LEU A 314 -2.17 -3.30 -13.88
CA LEU A 314 -1.05 -3.30 -12.94
C LEU A 314 -0.53 -1.89 -12.66
N ALA A 315 -0.55 -0.99 -13.65
CA ALA A 315 -0.22 0.41 -13.44
C ALA A 315 -1.23 1.10 -12.50
N LEU A 316 -2.53 0.83 -12.69
CA LEU A 316 -3.59 1.35 -11.83
C LEU A 316 -3.51 0.82 -10.40
N VAL A 317 -3.27 -0.49 -10.21
CA VAL A 317 -3.05 -1.07 -8.87
C VAL A 317 -1.84 -0.45 -8.21
N THR A 318 -0.72 -0.32 -8.93
CA THR A 318 0.51 0.26 -8.36
C THR A 318 0.32 1.73 -8.00
N LEU A 319 -0.42 2.47 -8.81
CA LEU A 319 -0.76 3.88 -8.54
C LEU A 319 -1.64 3.99 -7.30
N ALA A 320 -2.70 3.18 -7.21
CA ALA A 320 -3.59 3.12 -6.05
C ALA A 320 -2.83 2.73 -4.77
N ASP A 321 -1.99 1.69 -4.82
CA ASP A 321 -1.13 1.28 -3.69
C ASP A 321 -0.17 2.40 -3.26
N THR A 322 0.27 3.24 -4.20
CA THR A 322 1.10 4.42 -3.90
C THR A 322 0.29 5.49 -3.19
N PHE A 323 -0.95 5.74 -3.64
CA PHE A 323 -1.86 6.66 -2.97
C PHE A 323 -2.26 6.18 -1.57
N GLU A 324 -2.51 4.87 -1.37
CA GLU A 324 -2.75 4.28 -0.04
C GLU A 324 -1.60 4.56 0.93
N ARG A 325 -0.34 4.35 0.50
CA ARG A 325 0.84 4.65 1.34
C ARG A 325 0.95 6.12 1.72
N LEU A 326 0.41 7.01 0.89
CA LEU A 326 0.36 8.45 1.12
C LEU A 326 -0.91 8.89 1.85
N GLU A 327 -1.76 7.94 2.27
CA GLU A 327 -3.05 8.18 2.92
C GLU A 327 -4.02 9.00 2.05
N LYS A 328 -3.84 8.93 0.71
CA LYS A 328 -4.69 9.56 -0.31
C LYS A 328 -5.77 8.59 -0.76
N TYR A 329 -6.68 8.28 0.16
CA TYR A 329 -7.66 7.22 -0.02
C TYR A 329 -8.62 7.48 -1.18
N GLN A 330 -9.02 8.74 -1.44
CA GLN A 330 -9.90 9.05 -2.58
C GLN A 330 -9.19 8.81 -3.90
N ASP A 331 -7.93 9.27 -4.05
CA ASP A 331 -7.15 9.03 -5.26
C ASP A 331 -6.92 7.52 -5.52
N ALA A 332 -6.75 6.74 -4.43
CA ALA A 332 -6.66 5.27 -4.52
C ALA A 332 -7.98 4.65 -4.99
N ILE A 333 -9.12 5.10 -4.46
CA ILE A 333 -10.47 4.66 -4.87
C ILE A 333 -10.67 4.90 -6.36
N ASP A 334 -10.36 6.11 -6.84
CA ASP A 334 -10.53 6.50 -8.25
C ASP A 334 -9.64 5.66 -9.18
N ALA A 335 -8.41 5.34 -8.76
CA ALA A 335 -7.53 4.46 -9.52
C ALA A 335 -8.03 3.01 -9.56
N TYR A 336 -8.50 2.44 -8.44
CA TYR A 336 -9.07 1.08 -8.41
C TYR A 336 -10.36 0.98 -9.24
N GLU A 337 -11.19 2.01 -9.26
CA GLU A 337 -12.42 2.03 -10.04
C GLU A 337 -12.19 1.87 -11.54
N ARG A 338 -11.11 2.47 -12.07
CA ARG A 338 -10.70 2.41 -13.48
C ARG A 338 -10.25 1.02 -13.95
N ILE A 339 -9.95 0.09 -13.03
CA ILE A 339 -9.51 -1.26 -13.40
C ILE A 339 -10.65 -1.99 -14.13
N PRO A 340 -10.42 -2.52 -15.35
CA PRO A 340 -11.43 -3.19 -16.13
C PRO A 340 -12.07 -4.37 -15.40
N LEU A 341 -13.37 -4.60 -15.66
CA LEU A 341 -14.13 -5.68 -15.02
C LEU A 341 -13.58 -7.07 -15.37
N GLU A 342 -13.02 -7.20 -16.56
CA GLU A 342 -12.44 -8.46 -17.08
C GLU A 342 -11.04 -8.73 -16.51
N SER A 343 -10.44 -7.76 -15.83
CA SER A 343 -9.10 -7.92 -15.27
C SER A 343 -9.11 -8.91 -14.11
N PRO A 344 -8.16 -9.86 -14.07
CA PRO A 344 -7.97 -10.74 -12.91
C PRO A 344 -7.72 -9.97 -11.61
N LEU A 345 -7.21 -8.75 -11.69
CA LEU A 345 -6.93 -7.89 -10.55
C LEU A 345 -8.17 -7.17 -10.00
N LYS A 346 -9.29 -7.13 -10.77
CA LYS A 346 -10.48 -6.34 -10.41
C LYS A 346 -11.02 -6.71 -9.04
N ARG A 347 -11.17 -8.00 -8.77
CA ARG A 347 -11.74 -8.48 -7.50
C ARG A 347 -10.93 -8.03 -6.27
N ALA A 348 -9.63 -8.23 -6.29
CA ALA A 348 -8.73 -7.79 -5.20
C ALA A 348 -8.77 -6.25 -5.07
N SER A 349 -8.83 -5.55 -6.19
CA SER A 349 -8.93 -4.09 -6.21
C SER A 349 -10.25 -3.57 -5.63
N GLU A 350 -11.39 -4.26 -5.85
CA GLU A 350 -12.67 -3.89 -5.24
C GLU A 350 -12.64 -4.07 -3.71
N ILE A 351 -11.96 -5.12 -3.21
CA ILE A 351 -11.78 -5.29 -1.76
C ILE A 351 -10.97 -4.13 -1.18
N LYS A 352 -9.86 -3.76 -1.81
CA LYS A 352 -9.05 -2.61 -1.39
C LYS A 352 -9.81 -1.29 -1.50
N ARG A 353 -10.57 -1.09 -2.59
CA ARG A 353 -11.43 0.07 -2.78
C ARG A 353 -12.44 0.21 -1.62
N ALA A 354 -13.05 -0.89 -1.20
CA ALA A 354 -13.96 -0.90 -0.06
C ALA A 354 -13.26 -0.54 1.25
N LEU A 355 -12.04 -1.03 1.49
CA LEU A 355 -11.25 -0.65 2.68
C LEU A 355 -10.90 0.84 2.68
N ASN A 356 -10.56 1.41 1.52
CA ASN A 356 -10.31 2.85 1.39
C ASN A 356 -11.57 3.70 1.60
N LEU A 357 -12.73 3.23 1.14
CA LEU A 357 -14.02 3.87 1.42
C LEU A 357 -14.32 3.89 2.92
N ASP A 358 -14.08 2.77 3.61
CA ASP A 358 -14.24 2.73 5.06
C ASP A 358 -13.26 3.66 5.79
N ALA A 359 -12.01 3.77 5.34
CA ALA A 359 -11.04 4.72 5.88
C ALA A 359 -11.52 6.19 5.75
N LEU A 360 -12.34 6.50 4.73
CA LEU A 360 -13.03 7.79 4.56
C LEU A 360 -14.39 7.87 5.25
N GLU A 361 -14.69 6.96 6.17
CA GLU A 361 -15.97 6.86 6.88
C GLU A 361 -17.21 6.60 5.97
N ARG A 362 -16.99 6.19 4.73
CA ARG A 362 -18.02 5.83 3.74
C ARG A 362 -18.37 4.34 3.83
N THR A 363 -18.65 3.88 5.03
CA THR A 363 -18.83 2.45 5.36
C THR A 363 -19.95 1.78 4.56
N ASP A 364 -21.08 2.46 4.36
CA ASP A 364 -22.21 1.86 3.61
C ASP A 364 -21.85 1.62 2.14
N GLU A 365 -21.02 2.47 1.54
CA GLU A 365 -20.50 2.26 0.20
C GLU A 365 -19.53 1.08 0.16
N ALA A 366 -18.64 0.95 1.15
CA ALA A 366 -17.76 -0.20 1.29
C ALA A 366 -18.55 -1.52 1.38
N VAL A 367 -19.61 -1.55 2.20
CA VAL A 367 -20.51 -2.70 2.32
C VAL A 367 -21.18 -3.02 0.98
N SER A 368 -21.63 -2.01 0.23
CA SER A 368 -22.28 -2.18 -1.07
C SER A 368 -21.38 -2.82 -2.12
N ILE A 369 -20.06 -2.68 -1.98
CA ILE A 369 -19.06 -3.33 -2.85
C ILE A 369 -18.79 -4.76 -2.41
N LEU A 370 -18.56 -4.99 -1.10
CA LEU A 370 -18.14 -6.29 -0.59
C LEU A 370 -19.26 -7.32 -0.58
N GLN A 371 -20.51 -6.92 -0.28
CA GLN A 371 -21.64 -7.85 -0.18
C GLN A 371 -21.92 -8.61 -1.50
N PRO A 372 -21.94 -7.97 -2.69
CA PRO A 372 -22.03 -8.69 -3.96
C PRO A 372 -20.87 -9.66 -4.22
N LEU A 373 -19.63 -9.27 -3.88
CA LEU A 373 -18.46 -10.14 -4.04
C LEU A 373 -18.58 -11.43 -3.23
N ILE A 374 -19.06 -11.32 -1.99
CA ILE A 374 -19.31 -12.47 -1.09
C ILE A 374 -20.48 -13.30 -1.58
N THR A 375 -21.53 -12.68 -2.13
CA THR A 375 -22.68 -13.38 -2.69
C THR A 375 -22.31 -14.21 -3.92
N ASP A 376 -21.49 -13.64 -4.80
CA ASP A 376 -20.99 -14.31 -6.00
C ASP A 376 -20.03 -15.46 -5.66
N ARG A 377 -19.14 -15.23 -4.70
CA ARG A 377 -18.16 -16.23 -4.24
C ARG A 377 -18.18 -16.34 -2.71
N PRO A 378 -19.06 -17.20 -2.17
CA PRO A 378 -19.19 -17.37 -0.71
C PRO A 378 -17.93 -17.94 -0.03
N ASP A 379 -16.98 -18.48 -0.80
CA ASP A 379 -15.67 -18.98 -0.36
C ASP A 379 -14.54 -17.93 -0.48
N ASP A 380 -14.87 -16.69 -0.82
CA ASP A 380 -13.91 -15.58 -0.81
C ASP A 380 -13.65 -15.07 0.61
N PHE A 381 -12.71 -15.72 1.27
CA PHE A 381 -12.35 -15.39 2.64
C PHE A 381 -11.74 -13.99 2.78
N GLU A 382 -11.10 -13.46 1.74
CA GLU A 382 -10.52 -12.11 1.77
C GLU A 382 -11.60 -11.04 1.84
N ALA A 383 -12.62 -11.13 0.97
CA ALA A 383 -13.77 -10.23 0.99
C ALA A 383 -14.56 -10.33 2.31
N ILE A 384 -14.75 -11.55 2.82
CA ILE A 384 -15.48 -11.79 4.07
C ILE A 384 -14.70 -11.22 5.27
N ILE A 385 -13.40 -11.44 5.33
CA ILE A 385 -12.55 -10.88 6.40
C ILE A 385 -12.57 -9.35 6.32
N ALA A 386 -12.47 -8.77 5.13
CA ALA A 386 -12.56 -7.32 4.94
C ALA A 386 -13.89 -6.78 5.48
N LEU A 387 -15.03 -7.35 5.06
CA LEU A 387 -16.36 -6.92 5.51
C LEU A 387 -16.54 -7.11 7.03
N GLY A 388 -16.15 -8.25 7.56
CA GLY A 388 -16.23 -8.55 8.98
C GLY A 388 -15.35 -7.60 9.81
N ASN A 389 -14.17 -7.23 9.33
CA ASN A 389 -13.28 -6.27 9.96
C ASN A 389 -13.86 -4.84 9.93
N ILE A 390 -14.45 -4.41 8.81
CA ILE A 390 -15.15 -3.13 8.70
C ILE A 390 -16.25 -3.05 9.76
N PHE A 391 -17.13 -4.06 9.82
CA PHE A 391 -18.19 -4.08 10.83
C PHE A 391 -17.64 -4.05 12.26
N ARG A 392 -16.54 -4.79 12.52
CA ARG A 392 -15.91 -4.81 13.85
C ARG A 392 -15.30 -3.44 14.22
N ALA A 393 -14.61 -2.79 13.28
CA ALA A 393 -14.01 -1.46 13.49
C ALA A 393 -15.07 -0.37 13.73
N ARG A 394 -16.26 -0.54 13.15
CA ARG A 394 -17.41 0.35 13.35
C ARG A 394 -18.33 -0.11 14.50
N GLU A 395 -17.87 -1.00 15.37
CA GLU A 395 -18.59 -1.56 16.53
C GLU A 395 -19.91 -2.28 16.17
N ARG A 396 -20.10 -2.61 14.89
CA ARG A 396 -21.24 -3.40 14.39
C ARG A 396 -20.97 -4.90 14.62
N TYR A 397 -20.74 -5.26 15.88
CA TYR A 397 -20.26 -6.60 16.26
C TYR A 397 -21.20 -7.73 15.87
N THR A 398 -22.51 -7.48 15.86
CA THR A 398 -23.51 -8.47 15.41
C THR A 398 -23.31 -8.83 13.95
N GLU A 399 -23.22 -7.84 13.08
CA GLU A 399 -23.02 -8.04 11.64
C GLU A 399 -21.64 -8.64 11.36
N SER A 400 -20.63 -8.27 12.16
CA SER A 400 -19.29 -8.84 12.07
C SER A 400 -19.32 -10.34 12.32
N TYR A 401 -19.84 -10.83 13.46
CA TYR A 401 -19.83 -12.27 13.72
C TYR A 401 -20.80 -13.04 12.81
N GLU A 402 -21.88 -12.46 12.34
CA GLU A 402 -22.75 -13.08 11.34
C GLU A 402 -22.04 -13.27 9.99
N THR A 403 -21.27 -12.27 9.56
CA THR A 403 -20.44 -12.35 8.35
C THR A 403 -19.44 -13.49 8.43
N TYR A 404 -18.68 -13.62 9.53
CA TYR A 404 -17.77 -14.73 9.72
C TYR A 404 -18.49 -16.08 9.87
N THR A 405 -19.68 -16.10 10.46
CA THR A 405 -20.49 -17.31 10.59
C THR A 405 -20.91 -17.84 9.23
N LEU A 406 -21.30 -16.95 8.31
CA LEU A 406 -21.59 -17.32 6.94
C LEU A 406 -20.39 -18.02 6.29
N ALA A 407 -19.20 -17.43 6.38
CA ALA A 407 -17.98 -18.03 5.85
C ALA A 407 -17.70 -19.42 6.44
N ILE A 408 -17.71 -19.51 7.76
CA ILE A 408 -17.40 -20.76 8.48
C ILE A 408 -18.41 -21.87 8.13
N SER A 409 -19.69 -21.53 7.89
CA SER A 409 -20.71 -22.48 7.47
C SER A 409 -20.47 -23.08 6.09
N GLN A 410 -19.70 -22.42 5.23
CA GLN A 410 -19.34 -22.88 3.89
C GLN A 410 -18.08 -23.75 3.86
N LEU A 411 -17.34 -23.83 4.97
CA LEU A 411 -16.12 -24.62 5.02
C LEU A 411 -16.42 -26.12 4.95
N PRO A 412 -15.78 -26.85 4.02
CA PRO A 412 -15.98 -28.30 3.91
C PRO A 412 -15.43 -29.06 5.12
N LYS A 413 -14.34 -28.60 5.69
CA LYS A 413 -13.70 -29.09 6.93
C LYS A 413 -12.85 -27.96 7.54
N PRO A 414 -12.66 -27.94 8.88
CA PRO A 414 -11.66 -27.07 9.50
C PRO A 414 -10.26 -27.36 8.93
N ASP A 415 -9.57 -26.31 8.50
CA ASP A 415 -8.22 -26.38 7.94
C ASP A 415 -7.37 -25.26 8.56
N VAL A 416 -6.07 -25.46 8.65
CA VAL A 416 -5.14 -24.48 9.24
C VAL A 416 -5.29 -23.07 8.61
N ARG A 417 -5.61 -23.01 7.34
CA ARG A 417 -5.80 -21.74 6.62
C ARG A 417 -6.93 -20.85 7.17
N TYR A 418 -7.88 -21.42 7.90
CA TYR A 418 -9.09 -20.75 8.35
C TYR A 418 -9.06 -20.31 9.82
N TRP A 419 -7.92 -20.43 10.51
CA TRP A 419 -7.81 -20.01 11.90
C TRP A 419 -8.21 -18.54 12.11
N THR A 420 -7.94 -17.68 11.13
CA THR A 420 -8.27 -16.25 11.17
C THR A 420 -9.76 -15.98 11.24
N LEU A 421 -10.59 -16.78 10.57
CA LEU A 421 -12.05 -16.64 10.63
C LEU A 421 -12.58 -16.88 12.04
N TYR A 422 -12.11 -17.94 12.70
CA TYR A 422 -12.49 -18.23 14.09
C TYR A 422 -11.93 -17.16 15.04
N TYR A 423 -10.71 -16.71 14.83
CA TYR A 423 -10.09 -15.66 15.64
C TYR A 423 -10.89 -14.36 15.59
N TYR A 424 -11.20 -13.85 14.41
CA TYR A 424 -11.94 -12.61 14.26
C TYR A 424 -13.40 -12.73 14.70
N ARG A 425 -14.05 -13.88 14.48
CA ARG A 425 -15.39 -14.13 15.01
C ARG A 425 -15.39 -14.19 16.53
N GLY A 426 -14.38 -14.84 17.11
CA GLY A 426 -14.16 -14.87 18.55
C GLY A 426 -14.03 -13.48 19.16
N ILE A 427 -13.26 -12.59 18.53
CA ILE A 427 -13.15 -11.19 18.92
C ILE A 427 -14.52 -10.50 18.84
N ALA A 428 -15.25 -10.65 17.73
CA ALA A 428 -16.55 -10.03 17.56
C ALA A 428 -17.58 -10.52 18.60
N TYR A 429 -17.56 -11.81 18.94
CA TYR A 429 -18.39 -12.36 20.03
C TYR A 429 -18.01 -11.78 21.40
N GLU A 430 -16.69 -11.65 21.70
CA GLU A 430 -16.23 -11.06 22.97
C GLU A 430 -16.72 -9.63 23.10
N ARG A 431 -16.51 -8.81 22.07
CA ARG A 431 -16.99 -7.41 22.04
C ARG A 431 -18.51 -7.31 22.12
N ALA A 432 -19.24 -8.25 21.54
CA ALA A 432 -20.70 -8.39 21.68
C ALA A 432 -21.14 -8.97 23.04
N LYS A 433 -20.22 -9.14 24.01
CA LYS A 433 -20.47 -9.71 25.34
C LYS A 433 -21.01 -11.14 25.30
N ARG A 434 -20.62 -11.93 24.30
CA ARG A 434 -20.98 -13.34 24.11
C ARG A 434 -19.80 -14.27 24.41
N TRP A 435 -19.20 -14.12 25.59
CA TRP A 435 -17.97 -14.80 25.96
C TRP A 435 -17.96 -16.33 25.72
N PRO A 436 -19.02 -17.11 26.09
CA PRO A 436 -18.98 -18.57 25.86
C PRO A 436 -18.80 -18.96 24.37
N LEU A 437 -19.24 -18.13 23.44
CA LEU A 437 -19.05 -18.35 22.00
C LEU A 437 -17.65 -17.88 21.57
N ALA A 438 -17.19 -16.77 22.12
CA ALA A 438 -15.86 -16.23 21.88
C ALA A 438 -14.76 -17.23 22.25
N GLU A 439 -14.85 -17.79 23.46
CA GLU A 439 -13.90 -18.77 23.98
C GLU A 439 -13.80 -20.01 23.09
N VAL A 440 -14.93 -20.56 22.67
CA VAL A 440 -14.96 -21.72 21.75
C VAL A 440 -14.24 -21.41 20.43
N ASP A 441 -14.48 -20.24 19.86
CA ASP A 441 -13.85 -19.84 18.60
C ASP A 441 -12.35 -19.59 18.76
N LEU A 442 -11.93 -18.92 19.84
CA LEU A 442 -10.50 -18.67 20.10
C LEU A 442 -9.74 -19.98 20.34
N GLN A 443 -10.34 -20.94 21.07
CA GLN A 443 -9.79 -22.29 21.25
C GLN A 443 -9.73 -23.05 19.91
N GLN A 444 -10.76 -22.92 19.07
CA GLN A 444 -10.74 -23.50 17.72
C GLN A 444 -9.65 -22.90 16.85
N ALA A 445 -9.42 -21.58 16.93
CA ALA A 445 -8.32 -20.93 16.23
C ALA A 445 -6.95 -21.47 16.67
N LEU A 446 -6.74 -21.73 17.97
CA LEU A 446 -5.52 -22.39 18.49
C LEU A 446 -5.41 -23.85 18.05
N THR A 447 -6.54 -24.56 17.92
CA THR A 447 -6.52 -25.92 17.40
C THR A 447 -6.05 -25.97 15.94
N LEU A 448 -6.44 -24.98 15.14
CA LEU A 448 -6.06 -24.87 13.72
C LEU A 448 -4.65 -24.30 13.54
N SER A 449 -4.25 -23.34 14.37
CA SER A 449 -2.91 -22.73 14.37
C SER A 449 -2.32 -22.77 15.78
N PRO A 450 -1.77 -23.91 16.19
CA PRO A 450 -1.19 -24.06 17.51
C PRO A 450 -0.11 -23.01 17.77
N ASP A 451 -0.15 -22.46 18.98
CA ASP A 451 0.84 -21.49 19.45
C ASP A 451 0.86 -20.14 18.70
N HIS A 452 -0.19 -19.81 17.93
CA HIS A 452 -0.25 -18.53 17.23
C HIS A 452 -0.27 -17.36 18.22
N PRO A 453 0.73 -16.45 18.18
CA PRO A 453 0.94 -15.48 19.25
C PRO A 453 -0.22 -14.51 19.45
N LEU A 454 -0.92 -14.09 18.36
CA LEU A 454 -2.09 -13.22 18.49
C LEU A 454 -3.25 -13.90 19.20
N VAL A 455 -3.50 -15.18 18.89
CA VAL A 455 -4.61 -15.93 19.50
C VAL A 455 -4.30 -16.25 20.95
N LEU A 456 -3.05 -16.70 21.25
CA LEU A 456 -2.58 -16.91 22.61
C LEU A 456 -2.71 -15.64 23.46
N ASN A 457 -2.28 -14.51 22.91
CA ASN A 457 -2.38 -13.24 23.60
C ASN A 457 -3.83 -12.86 23.88
N TYR A 458 -4.70 -12.91 22.87
CA TYR A 458 -6.07 -12.48 23.02
C TYR A 458 -6.87 -13.37 23.98
N LEU A 459 -6.76 -14.69 23.84
CA LEU A 459 -7.47 -15.65 24.73
C LEU A 459 -6.92 -15.54 26.17
N GLY A 460 -5.60 -15.55 26.35
CA GLY A 460 -4.97 -15.46 27.66
C GLY A 460 -5.29 -14.15 28.36
N TYR A 461 -5.24 -13.02 27.64
CA TYR A 461 -5.63 -11.72 28.15
C TYR A 461 -7.11 -11.70 28.58
N SER A 462 -8.00 -12.19 27.73
CA SER A 462 -9.45 -12.23 28.02
C SER A 462 -9.78 -13.09 29.24
N TRP A 463 -9.08 -14.21 29.44
CA TRP A 463 -9.23 -15.02 30.65
C TRP A 463 -8.78 -14.25 31.90
N ILE A 464 -7.62 -13.63 31.87
CA ILE A 464 -7.11 -12.89 33.02
C ILE A 464 -8.02 -11.69 33.35
N ASP A 465 -8.45 -10.97 32.32
CA ASP A 465 -9.33 -9.81 32.53
C ASP A 465 -10.68 -10.21 33.18
N GLN A 466 -11.20 -11.38 32.88
CA GLN A 466 -12.42 -11.93 33.45
C GLN A 466 -12.19 -12.75 34.73
N GLY A 467 -10.96 -12.91 35.20
CA GLY A 467 -10.64 -13.71 36.39
C GLY A 467 -10.76 -15.23 36.16
N LEU A 468 -10.65 -15.69 34.91
CA LEU A 468 -10.75 -17.08 34.52
C LEU A 468 -9.36 -17.65 34.18
N ASN A 469 -9.13 -18.93 34.44
CA ASN A 469 -7.94 -19.69 33.99
C ASN A 469 -6.62 -18.89 34.13
N LEU A 470 -6.40 -18.24 35.28
CA LEU A 470 -5.34 -17.23 35.48
C LEU A 470 -3.94 -17.75 35.13
N ASP A 471 -3.58 -18.96 35.58
CA ASP A 471 -2.26 -19.53 35.34
C ASP A 471 -2.06 -19.90 33.88
N GLU A 472 -3.07 -20.51 33.24
CA GLU A 472 -3.02 -20.88 31.84
C GLU A 472 -2.98 -19.64 30.95
N GLY A 473 -3.80 -18.62 31.27
CA GLY A 473 -3.79 -17.33 30.58
C GLY A 473 -2.44 -16.64 30.65
N MET A 474 -1.80 -16.64 31.83
CA MET A 474 -0.46 -16.07 32.01
C MET A 474 0.59 -16.82 31.18
N GLU A 475 0.56 -18.16 31.14
CA GLU A 475 1.49 -18.93 30.31
C GLU A 475 1.27 -18.70 28.81
N MET A 476 0.01 -18.54 28.37
CA MET A 476 -0.31 -18.18 26.99
C MET A 476 0.29 -16.84 26.59
N ILE A 477 0.10 -15.79 27.41
CA ILE A 477 0.65 -14.45 27.14
C ILE A 477 2.19 -14.50 27.18
N ARG A 478 2.80 -15.17 28.17
CA ARG A 478 4.26 -15.35 28.21
C ARG A 478 4.78 -16.04 26.95
N LYS A 479 4.07 -17.02 26.42
CA LYS A 479 4.42 -17.70 25.17
C LYS A 479 4.31 -16.75 24.00
N ALA A 480 3.24 -15.97 23.90
CA ALA A 480 3.07 -14.95 22.86
C ALA A 480 4.22 -13.92 22.87
N VAL A 481 4.66 -13.44 24.04
CA VAL A 481 5.81 -12.54 24.17
C VAL A 481 7.12 -13.20 23.73
N ARG A 482 7.33 -14.50 24.03
CA ARG A 482 8.53 -15.23 23.54
C ARG A 482 8.59 -15.27 22.02
N GLU A 483 7.44 -15.49 21.36
CA GLU A 483 7.34 -15.56 19.89
C GLU A 483 7.44 -14.16 19.23
N ARG A 484 6.92 -13.12 19.91
CA ARG A 484 6.91 -11.73 19.42
C ARG A 484 7.40 -10.73 20.47
N PRO A 485 8.68 -10.75 20.84
CA PRO A 485 9.23 -9.95 21.93
C PRO A 485 9.28 -8.44 21.66
N ASN A 486 9.11 -8.03 20.41
CA ASN A 486 9.09 -6.64 19.97
C ASN A 486 7.69 -6.14 19.55
N ASP A 487 6.64 -6.91 19.82
CA ASP A 487 5.27 -6.47 19.65
C ASP A 487 4.79 -5.78 20.92
N GLY A 488 4.68 -4.43 20.87
CA GLY A 488 4.34 -3.62 22.05
C GLY A 488 2.98 -3.96 22.63
N TYR A 489 1.99 -4.35 21.83
CA TYR A 489 0.66 -4.76 22.33
C TYR A 489 0.68 -6.09 23.07
N ILE A 490 1.47 -7.05 22.60
CA ILE A 490 1.63 -8.35 23.28
C ILE A 490 2.42 -8.17 24.59
N VAL A 491 3.44 -7.30 24.58
CA VAL A 491 4.22 -6.99 25.79
C VAL A 491 3.38 -6.21 26.80
N ASP A 492 2.51 -5.29 26.35
CA ASP A 492 1.55 -4.59 27.20
C ASP A 492 0.58 -5.57 27.88
N SER A 493 0.03 -6.51 27.13
CA SER A 493 -0.86 -7.55 27.66
C SER A 493 -0.20 -8.35 28.79
N LEU A 494 1.10 -8.65 28.69
CA LEU A 494 1.84 -9.30 29.76
C LEU A 494 1.99 -8.40 30.99
N GLY A 495 2.31 -7.12 30.77
CA GLY A 495 2.40 -6.13 31.85
C GLY A 495 1.07 -5.93 32.55
N TRP A 496 -0.02 -5.81 31.79
CA TRP A 496 -1.36 -5.70 32.35
C TRP A 496 -1.81 -6.96 33.10
N ALA A 497 -1.47 -8.15 32.57
CA ALA A 497 -1.73 -9.40 33.27
C ALA A 497 -1.04 -9.45 34.67
N TYR A 498 0.21 -9.04 34.76
CA TYR A 498 0.90 -8.88 36.06
C TYR A 498 0.20 -7.85 36.95
N TYR A 499 -0.25 -6.73 36.40
CA TYR A 499 -0.99 -5.72 37.14
C TYR A 499 -2.28 -6.30 37.74
N ARG A 500 -3.07 -7.00 36.96
CA ARG A 500 -4.32 -7.65 37.40
C ARG A 500 -4.09 -8.70 38.49
N LEU A 501 -2.96 -9.38 38.48
CA LEU A 501 -2.56 -10.35 39.48
C LEU A 501 -1.90 -9.70 40.71
N GLY A 502 -1.76 -8.38 40.78
CA GLY A 502 -1.15 -7.67 41.88
C GLY A 502 0.39 -7.70 41.92
N GLU A 503 1.03 -8.21 40.88
CA GLU A 503 2.48 -8.27 40.72
C GLU A 503 3.00 -6.96 40.09
N TYR A 504 2.84 -5.85 40.80
CA TYR A 504 3.01 -4.50 40.25
C TYR A 504 4.42 -4.17 39.78
N GLU A 505 5.47 -4.69 40.41
CA GLU A 505 6.86 -4.51 40.00
C GLU A 505 7.15 -5.22 38.67
N ASN A 506 6.58 -6.42 38.47
CA ASN A 506 6.65 -7.13 37.19
C ASN A 506 5.85 -6.37 36.13
N ALA A 507 4.67 -5.84 36.48
CA ALA A 507 3.86 -5.03 35.59
C ALA A 507 4.65 -3.82 35.06
N VAL A 508 5.28 -3.03 35.98
CA VAL A 508 6.11 -1.88 35.61
C VAL A 508 7.17 -2.27 34.60
N LYS A 509 7.92 -3.34 34.87
CA LYS A 509 9.02 -3.78 34.02
C LYS A 509 8.55 -4.06 32.58
N HIS A 510 7.42 -4.73 32.40
CA HIS A 510 6.92 -5.08 31.08
C HIS A 510 6.22 -3.90 30.40
N LEU A 511 5.50 -3.07 31.16
CA LEU A 511 4.84 -1.87 30.60
C LEU A 511 5.86 -0.79 30.21
N GLU A 512 6.98 -0.62 30.95
CA GLU A 512 8.09 0.23 30.50
C GLU A 512 8.60 -0.24 29.12
N ARG A 513 8.76 -1.56 28.93
CA ARG A 513 9.17 -2.12 27.65
C ARG A 513 8.11 -1.92 26.56
N ALA A 514 6.82 -2.06 26.89
CA ALA A 514 5.74 -1.82 25.94
C ALA A 514 5.72 -0.36 25.45
N VAL A 515 5.90 0.61 26.37
CA VAL A 515 6.02 2.04 26.02
C VAL A 515 7.27 2.33 25.17
N GLU A 516 8.41 1.68 25.42
CA GLU A 516 9.58 1.81 24.52
C GLU A 516 9.27 1.36 23.09
N LEU A 517 8.47 0.30 22.93
CA LEU A 517 8.07 -0.23 21.62
C LEU A 517 6.96 0.59 20.95
N ARG A 518 6.06 1.17 21.74
CA ARG A 518 4.90 1.94 21.31
C ARG A 518 4.74 3.23 22.13
N PRO A 519 5.63 4.20 21.99
CA PRO A 519 5.62 5.39 22.84
C PRO A 519 4.40 6.30 22.62
N GLN A 520 3.76 6.21 21.46
CA GLN A 520 2.62 7.05 21.09
C GLN A 520 1.25 6.36 21.28
N ASP A 521 1.20 5.22 21.97
CA ASP A 521 -0.06 4.55 22.27
C ASP A 521 -0.64 5.08 23.60
N PRO A 522 -1.88 5.64 23.60
CA PRO A 522 -2.46 6.20 24.81
C PRO A 522 -2.78 5.13 25.86
N ILE A 523 -3.24 3.94 25.46
CA ILE A 523 -3.64 2.87 26.38
C ILE A 523 -2.41 2.29 27.08
N ILE A 524 -1.33 2.04 26.35
CA ILE A 524 -0.08 1.52 26.93
C ILE A 524 0.53 2.52 27.93
N ASN A 525 0.48 3.82 27.62
CA ASN A 525 0.92 4.85 28.56
C ASN A 525 0.01 4.95 29.81
N ASP A 526 -1.30 4.78 29.66
CA ASP A 526 -2.25 4.75 30.76
C ASP A 526 -1.98 3.54 31.68
N HIS A 527 -1.83 2.34 31.13
CA HIS A 527 -1.47 1.12 31.86
C HIS A 527 -0.17 1.29 32.66
N LEU A 528 0.86 1.89 32.07
CA LEU A 528 2.12 2.16 32.77
C LEU A 528 1.91 3.17 33.91
N GLY A 529 1.06 4.18 33.70
CA GLY A 529 0.68 5.12 34.74
C GLY A 529 0.02 4.43 35.94
N ASP A 530 -0.91 3.50 35.66
CA ASP A 530 -1.58 2.71 36.69
C ASP A 530 -0.59 1.84 37.48
N ALA A 531 0.32 1.17 36.79
CA ALA A 531 1.36 0.35 37.43
C ALA A 531 2.32 1.20 38.27
N TYR A 532 2.77 2.36 37.79
CA TYR A 532 3.58 3.28 38.58
C TYR A 532 2.88 3.75 39.86
N TRP A 533 1.58 4.05 39.74
CA TRP A 533 0.81 4.45 40.93
C TRP A 533 0.79 3.37 42.00
N LYS A 534 0.60 2.10 41.60
CA LYS A 534 0.58 0.95 42.54
C LYS A 534 1.91 0.70 43.26
N VAL A 535 3.02 1.00 42.60
CA VAL A 535 4.36 0.90 43.23
C VAL A 535 4.82 2.18 43.95
N GLY A 536 3.93 3.20 44.06
CA GLY A 536 4.21 4.45 44.80
C GLY A 536 5.00 5.49 43.98
N ARG A 537 5.19 5.29 42.68
CA ARG A 537 5.86 6.23 41.76
C ARG A 537 4.84 7.26 41.20
N PHE A 538 4.25 8.05 42.12
CA PHE A 538 3.12 8.92 41.82
C PHE A 538 3.41 10.03 40.80
N LEU A 539 4.61 10.57 40.77
CA LEU A 539 4.98 11.61 39.80
C LEU A 539 5.08 11.03 38.39
N GLU A 540 5.72 9.88 38.27
CA GLU A 540 5.82 9.17 36.97
C GLU A 540 4.44 8.70 36.48
N ALA A 541 3.57 8.24 37.39
CA ALA A 541 2.20 7.88 37.05
C ALA A 541 1.45 9.07 36.43
N ARG A 542 1.46 10.23 37.08
CA ARG A 542 0.83 11.44 36.58
C ARG A 542 1.42 11.91 35.25
N PHE A 543 2.74 11.77 35.08
CA PHE A 543 3.40 12.09 33.81
C PHE A 543 2.89 11.18 32.68
N LYS A 544 2.76 9.86 32.92
CA LYS A 544 2.28 8.89 31.95
C LYS A 544 0.81 9.10 31.60
N TRP A 545 -0.06 9.35 32.57
CA TRP A 545 -1.45 9.71 32.32
C TRP A 545 -1.61 11.04 31.56
N SER A 546 -0.77 12.05 31.86
CA SER A 546 -0.78 13.30 31.09
C SER A 546 -0.36 13.06 29.64
N HIS A 547 0.64 12.21 29.43
CA HIS A 547 1.09 11.83 28.10
C HIS A 547 0.01 11.03 27.36
N ALA A 548 -0.64 10.07 28.02
CA ALA A 548 -1.77 9.31 27.45
C ALA A 548 -2.92 10.24 27.03
N ARG A 549 -3.27 11.24 27.85
CA ARG A 549 -4.28 12.26 27.51
C ARG A 549 -3.90 13.02 26.22
N ASP A 550 -2.63 13.40 26.09
CA ASP A 550 -2.15 14.24 24.99
C ASP A 550 -1.93 13.45 23.67
N LEU A 551 -2.14 12.13 23.71
CA LEU A 551 -2.08 11.21 22.56
C LEU A 551 -3.45 10.94 21.90
N ASP A 552 -4.45 11.78 22.18
CA ASP A 552 -5.79 11.70 21.58
C ASP A 552 -6.48 10.35 21.81
N PRO A 553 -6.66 9.89 23.08
CA PRO A 553 -7.35 8.64 23.39
C PRO A 553 -8.83 8.72 23.05
N GLU A 554 -9.47 7.55 22.88
CA GLU A 554 -10.92 7.46 22.70
C GLU A 554 -11.67 8.18 23.83
N PRO A 555 -12.86 8.76 23.58
CA PRO A 555 -13.58 9.59 24.56
C PRO A 555 -13.79 8.93 25.93
N ASP A 556 -14.14 7.63 25.94
CA ASP A 556 -14.36 6.86 27.15
C ASP A 556 -13.08 6.64 27.95
N GLU A 557 -11.95 6.46 27.28
CA GLU A 557 -10.64 6.33 27.92
C GLU A 557 -10.12 7.69 28.39
N LEU A 558 -10.38 8.76 27.62
CA LEU A 558 -10.04 10.12 28.04
C LEU A 558 -10.71 10.48 29.38
N GLU A 559 -11.98 10.15 29.55
CA GLU A 559 -12.70 10.40 30.79
C GLU A 559 -12.05 9.70 31.98
N LYS A 560 -11.67 8.42 31.81
CA LYS A 560 -10.96 7.64 32.85
C LYS A 560 -9.60 8.25 33.19
N ILE A 561 -8.82 8.61 32.18
CA ILE A 561 -7.50 9.24 32.34
C ILE A 561 -7.62 10.57 33.11
N LEU A 562 -8.60 11.40 32.78
CA LEU A 562 -8.84 12.67 33.47
C LEU A 562 -9.18 12.47 34.96
N VAL A 563 -10.01 11.48 35.28
CA VAL A 563 -10.31 11.10 36.68
C VAL A 563 -9.05 10.67 37.44
N LYS A 564 -8.17 9.85 36.82
CA LYS A 564 -6.91 9.42 37.41
C LYS A 564 -5.93 10.59 37.64
N LEU A 565 -5.88 11.54 36.71
CA LEU A 565 -5.05 12.75 36.82
C LEU A 565 -5.50 13.64 38.00
N GLU A 566 -6.81 13.76 38.23
CA GLU A 566 -7.35 14.57 39.32
C GLU A 566 -7.23 13.88 40.68
N ASN A 567 -7.65 12.63 40.74
CA ASN A 567 -7.89 11.93 42.02
C ASN A 567 -6.92 10.79 42.33
N GLY A 568 -6.07 10.39 41.35
CA GLY A 568 -5.31 9.14 41.43
C GLY A 568 -6.22 7.92 41.19
N LEU A 569 -5.71 6.73 41.44
CA LEU A 569 -6.50 5.49 41.38
C LEU A 569 -7.39 5.38 42.63
N ILE A 570 -8.68 5.70 42.50
CA ILE A 570 -9.68 5.56 43.56
C ILE A 570 -10.61 4.38 43.25
N GLY A 571 -10.69 3.41 44.15
CA GLY A 571 -11.66 2.30 44.05
C GLY A 571 -11.28 1.19 43.08
N ASP A 572 -10.00 1.00 42.87
CA ASP A 572 -9.50 -0.08 42.00
C ASP A 572 -9.90 -1.47 42.52
N ALA A 573 -10.22 -2.38 41.58
CA ALA A 573 -10.55 -3.76 41.93
C ALA A 573 -9.38 -4.43 42.71
N ALA A 574 -9.71 -5.26 43.67
CA ALA A 574 -8.68 -6.07 44.36
C ALA A 574 -7.95 -6.95 43.32
N PRO A 575 -6.65 -7.24 43.54
CA PRO A 575 -5.94 -8.20 42.70
C PRO A 575 -6.69 -9.52 42.57
N LEU A 576 -6.63 -10.14 41.41
CA LEU A 576 -7.19 -11.47 41.21
C LEU A 576 -6.43 -12.51 42.02
N ASP A 577 -7.14 -13.29 42.82
CA ASP A 577 -6.54 -14.35 43.64
C ASP A 577 -6.40 -15.62 42.79
N ARG A 578 -5.19 -16.16 42.73
CA ARG A 578 -4.91 -17.43 42.03
C ARG A 578 -5.51 -18.65 42.72
N GLY A 579 -6.07 -18.48 43.91
CA GLY A 579 -6.50 -19.60 44.75
C GLY A 579 -5.34 -20.52 45.12
N ASP A 580 -4.94 -20.58 46.37
CA ASP A 580 -4.02 -21.62 46.79
C ASP A 580 -4.70 -22.98 46.53
N ASP A 581 -4.33 -23.68 45.43
CA ASP A 581 -4.60 -25.10 45.30
C ASP A 581 -3.79 -25.85 46.39
N GLN A 582 -4.23 -25.70 47.61
CA GLN A 582 -3.91 -26.63 48.67
C GLN A 582 -5.03 -27.71 48.63
N ASP A 583 -4.82 -28.70 47.75
CA ASP A 583 -5.20 -30.07 48.11
C ASP A 583 -4.79 -31.07 47.00
N GLY A 584 -3.87 -31.97 47.36
CA GLY A 584 -3.68 -33.28 46.70
C GLY A 584 -2.27 -33.57 46.22
#